data_56fa8e70ef8f6fe9dd129ba23875945f
#
_entry.id   56fa8e70ef8f6fe9dd129ba23875945f
#
_cell.length_a   1.000
_cell.length_b   1.000
_cell.length_c   1.000
_cell.angle_alpha   90.00
_cell.angle_beta   90.00
_cell.angle_gamma   90.00
#
_symmetry.space_group_name_H-M   'P 1'
#
loop_
_entity.id
_entity.type
_entity.pdbx_description
1 polymer ?
#
loop_
_entity_poly.entity_id
_entity_poly.type
_entity_poly.pdbx_seq_one_letter_code
_entity_poly.pdbx_strand_id
1 'polypeptide(L)'
;MSLVVLGTVALDHVKTPSGAKKDMLGGSAAHFAMSARLFTDVHMVAVVGRDFPHKHLDFLKRKGIDISSLKISNGKTFRWRGEYKKGDLNTAVTLATELGVLQTYVPELKDHQKNSSNIFLANFDPDLQIQLFKHLKSPRLIGLDSMNLWITHKQKSLRRLMKMVHLFVANDGEARALTGENNLIMAAKRLRAMGPRLIVIKKGEHGVLFYSDQGMFSFPAYPVDKVVDPTGAGDTFAGGLMGYLSRTNKIDDKTLRKALLYATTVASFNVQGFGMARTASLTMHDIEGRMKVLTKFFSLT
;
A
#
# COMPACT_ATOMS: atom_id res chain seq x y z
N MET A 1 -7.07 10.59 -15.14
CA MET A 1 -7.48 10.79 -13.73
C MET A 1 -6.28 10.58 -12.86
N SER A 2 -6.09 11.38 -11.82
CA SER A 2 -4.92 11.28 -10.96
C SER A 2 -5.26 10.63 -9.62
N LEU A 3 -4.26 9.99 -9.02
CA LEU A 3 -4.30 9.36 -7.71
C LEU A 3 -3.19 9.97 -6.84
N VAL A 4 -3.56 10.55 -5.71
CA VAL A 4 -2.60 11.05 -4.72
C VAL A 4 -2.30 9.95 -3.71
N VAL A 5 -1.02 9.71 -3.41
CA VAL A 5 -0.59 8.87 -2.29
C VAL A 5 0.22 9.69 -1.29
N LEU A 6 -0.22 9.67 -0.03
CA LEU A 6 0.56 10.15 1.12
C LEU A 6 1.15 8.95 1.86
N GLY A 7 2.46 8.95 2.07
CA GLY A 7 3.11 7.87 2.81
C GLY A 7 4.61 8.09 2.94
N THR A 8 5.32 7.03 3.30
CA THR A 8 6.77 7.08 3.50
C THR A 8 7.54 6.82 2.22
N VAL A 9 8.68 7.49 2.08
CA VAL A 9 9.79 7.11 1.19
C VAL A 9 10.99 6.83 2.09
N ALA A 10 11.59 5.65 1.91
CA ALA A 10 12.58 5.09 2.82
C ALA A 10 13.85 4.64 2.10
N LEU A 11 14.90 4.45 2.89
CA LEU A 11 16.04 3.61 2.55
C LEU A 11 15.94 2.32 3.38
N ASP A 12 15.53 1.24 2.74
CA ASP A 12 15.27 -0.04 3.40
C ASP A 12 16.50 -0.94 3.42
N HIS A 13 16.71 -1.61 4.56
CA HIS A 13 17.66 -2.69 4.69
C HIS A 13 16.91 -3.97 5.03
N VAL A 14 16.86 -4.88 4.07
CA VAL A 14 16.07 -6.10 4.17
C VAL A 14 16.97 -7.33 4.13
N LYS A 15 16.74 -8.25 5.06
CA LYS A 15 17.34 -9.58 5.07
C LYS A 15 16.24 -10.63 4.96
N THR A 16 16.41 -11.59 4.05
CA THR A 16 15.50 -12.72 3.82
C THR A 16 16.31 -13.99 3.68
N PRO A 17 15.71 -15.18 3.65
CA PRO A 17 16.41 -16.42 3.32
C PRO A 17 17.06 -16.41 1.92
N SER A 18 16.61 -15.53 1.02
CA SER A 18 17.16 -15.35 -0.33
C SER A 18 18.37 -14.40 -0.39
N GLY A 19 18.74 -13.75 0.72
CA GLY A 19 19.88 -12.83 0.82
C GLY A 19 19.56 -11.54 1.58
N ALA A 20 20.44 -10.56 1.45
CA ALA A 20 20.27 -9.25 2.08
C ALA A 20 20.60 -8.10 1.10
N LYS A 21 19.89 -7.00 1.23
CA LYS A 21 20.12 -5.76 0.48
C LYS A 21 20.03 -4.57 1.42
N LYS A 22 20.88 -3.57 1.18
CA LYS A 22 20.97 -2.33 1.98
C LYS A 22 20.64 -1.12 1.13
N ASP A 23 20.13 -0.07 1.79
CA ASP A 23 19.85 1.26 1.21
C ASP A 23 19.03 1.18 -0.09
N MET A 24 18.07 0.26 -0.12
CA MET A 24 17.14 0.16 -1.23
C MET A 24 16.09 1.26 -1.15
N LEU A 25 15.66 1.76 -2.31
CA LEU A 25 14.44 2.57 -2.37
C LEU A 25 13.26 1.76 -1.86
N GLY A 26 12.64 2.23 -0.80
CA GLY A 26 11.52 1.62 -0.13
C GLY A 26 10.51 2.64 0.38
N GLY A 27 9.69 2.21 1.33
CA GLY A 27 8.62 2.99 1.91
C GLY A 27 7.27 2.80 1.22
N SER A 28 6.20 2.99 2.01
CA SER A 28 4.83 2.69 1.60
C SER A 28 4.37 3.46 0.36
N ALA A 29 4.64 4.77 0.29
CA ALA A 29 4.27 5.58 -0.86
C ALA A 29 5.04 5.17 -2.14
N ALA A 30 6.30 4.77 -2.01
CA ALA A 30 7.12 4.41 -3.17
C ALA A 30 6.68 3.06 -3.77
N HIS A 31 6.44 2.02 -2.96
CA HIS A 31 5.90 0.73 -3.43
C HIS A 31 4.50 0.88 -4.02
N PHE A 32 3.62 1.64 -3.33
CA PHE A 32 2.29 1.96 -3.82
C PHE A 32 2.34 2.64 -5.18
N ALA A 33 3.10 3.73 -5.30
CA ALA A 33 3.18 4.51 -6.54
C ALA A 33 3.77 3.69 -7.70
N MET A 34 4.75 2.83 -7.42
CA MET A 34 5.35 1.95 -8.43
C MET A 34 4.34 0.95 -9.01
N SER A 35 3.37 0.52 -8.24
CA SER A 35 2.27 -0.33 -8.69
C SER A 35 1.16 0.48 -9.37
N ALA A 36 0.70 1.57 -8.74
CA ALA A 36 -0.45 2.35 -9.21
C ALA A 36 -0.20 3.03 -10.56
N ARG A 37 1.07 3.42 -10.87
CA ARG A 37 1.47 4.04 -12.15
C ARG A 37 1.12 3.19 -13.39
N LEU A 38 0.92 1.90 -13.22
CA LEU A 38 0.54 0.99 -14.30
C LEU A 38 -0.91 1.22 -14.77
N PHE A 39 -1.69 1.94 -13.98
CA PHE A 39 -3.12 2.14 -14.23
C PHE A 39 -3.51 3.62 -14.40
N THR A 40 -2.84 4.54 -13.71
CA THR A 40 -3.23 5.95 -13.64
C THR A 40 -2.03 6.84 -13.31
N ASP A 41 -2.15 8.16 -13.52
CA ASP A 41 -1.15 9.12 -13.05
C ASP A 41 -1.11 9.15 -11.53
N VAL A 42 0.09 9.15 -10.96
CA VAL A 42 0.31 9.09 -9.50
C VAL A 42 1.10 10.30 -9.02
N HIS A 43 0.56 10.99 -8.03
CA HIS A 43 1.19 12.10 -7.34
C HIS A 43 1.60 11.67 -5.93
N MET A 44 2.89 11.68 -5.65
CA MET A 44 3.45 11.25 -4.36
C MET A 44 3.64 12.45 -3.44
N VAL A 45 3.09 12.35 -2.23
CA VAL A 45 3.28 13.31 -1.12
C VAL A 45 4.10 12.60 -0.04
N ALA A 46 5.35 13.06 0.13
CA ALA A 46 6.30 12.41 1.03
C ALA A 46 7.43 13.37 1.42
N VAL A 47 8.34 12.91 2.28
CA VAL A 47 9.57 13.63 2.64
C VAL A 47 10.76 12.68 2.64
N VAL A 48 11.93 13.21 2.23
CA VAL A 48 13.23 12.55 2.35
C VAL A 48 14.25 13.53 2.93
N GLY A 49 15.33 13.01 3.47
CA GLY A 49 16.46 13.79 3.93
C GLY A 49 17.42 14.20 2.80
N ARG A 50 18.39 15.06 3.10
CA ARG A 50 19.45 15.42 2.14
C ARG A 50 20.39 14.26 1.78
N ASP A 51 20.38 13.21 2.59
CA ASP A 51 21.15 11.98 2.34
C ASP A 51 20.48 11.03 1.34
N PHE A 52 19.27 11.38 0.84
CA PHE A 52 18.54 10.54 -0.12
C PHE A 52 19.24 10.58 -1.49
N PRO A 53 19.59 9.40 -2.06
CA PRO A 53 20.32 9.36 -3.32
C PRO A 53 19.53 9.94 -4.49
N HIS A 54 20.10 10.90 -5.22
CA HIS A 54 19.48 11.51 -6.39
C HIS A 54 19.05 10.50 -7.44
N LYS A 55 19.79 9.40 -7.60
CA LYS A 55 19.43 8.29 -8.52
C LYS A 55 18.03 7.74 -8.26
N HIS A 56 17.54 7.75 -7.01
CA HIS A 56 16.19 7.28 -6.66
C HIS A 56 15.13 8.31 -7.03
N LEU A 57 15.40 9.61 -6.88
CA LEU A 57 14.50 10.68 -7.37
C LEU A 57 14.33 10.58 -8.89
N ASP A 58 15.45 10.47 -9.62
CA ASP A 58 15.45 10.34 -11.07
C ASP A 58 14.76 9.04 -11.53
N PHE A 59 14.93 7.97 -10.78
CA PHE A 59 14.26 6.71 -11.05
C PHE A 59 12.73 6.85 -10.94
N LEU A 60 12.21 7.45 -9.87
CA LEU A 60 10.78 7.70 -9.68
C LEU A 60 10.21 8.58 -10.82
N LYS A 61 10.91 9.65 -11.19
CA LYS A 61 10.53 10.52 -12.32
C LYS A 61 10.48 9.77 -13.65
N ARG A 62 11.54 8.98 -13.96
CA ARG A 62 11.58 8.16 -15.19
C ARG A 62 10.46 7.12 -15.24
N LYS A 63 9.91 6.71 -14.08
CA LYS A 63 8.75 5.81 -14.01
C LYS A 63 7.41 6.54 -14.12
N GLY A 64 7.40 7.85 -14.40
CA GLY A 64 6.19 8.66 -14.57
C GLY A 64 5.48 9.00 -13.26
N ILE A 65 6.16 8.88 -12.12
CA ILE A 65 5.59 9.25 -10.82
C ILE A 65 5.86 10.74 -10.58
N ASP A 66 4.79 11.51 -10.35
CA ASP A 66 4.93 12.92 -9.95
C ASP A 66 5.41 13.00 -8.50
N ILE A 67 6.63 13.47 -8.36
CA ILE A 67 7.28 13.72 -7.06
C ILE A 67 7.35 15.22 -6.71
N SER A 68 6.52 16.06 -7.33
CA SER A 68 6.52 17.51 -7.11
C SER A 68 6.18 17.91 -5.67
N SER A 69 5.52 17.04 -4.90
CA SER A 69 5.25 17.17 -3.46
C SER A 69 6.10 16.24 -2.59
N LEU A 70 7.21 15.73 -3.13
CA LEU A 70 8.24 15.08 -2.33
C LEU A 70 9.21 16.16 -1.82
N LYS A 71 9.15 16.44 -0.52
CA LYS A 71 9.99 17.47 0.14
C LYS A 71 11.36 16.90 0.49
N ILE A 72 12.42 17.65 0.21
CA ILE A 72 13.76 17.35 0.71
C ILE A 72 14.01 18.24 1.92
N SER A 73 14.19 17.64 3.09
CA SER A 73 14.37 18.35 4.37
C SER A 73 15.78 18.17 4.94
N ASN A 74 16.19 19.09 5.81
CA ASN A 74 17.44 18.95 6.56
C ASN A 74 17.32 17.77 7.52
N GLY A 75 18.26 16.81 7.43
CA GLY A 75 18.31 15.61 8.26
C GLY A 75 18.44 14.35 7.42
N LYS A 76 18.32 13.20 8.08
CA LYS A 76 18.42 11.88 7.44
C LYS A 76 17.04 11.40 6.96
N THR A 77 17.04 10.70 5.84
CA THR A 77 15.90 9.98 5.33
C THR A 77 15.44 8.89 6.31
N PHE A 78 14.15 8.62 6.36
CA PHE A 78 13.58 7.49 7.07
C PHE A 78 14.25 6.18 6.64
N ARG A 79 14.65 5.37 7.62
CA ARG A 79 15.28 4.07 7.40
C ARG A 79 14.54 3.00 8.17
N TRP A 80 14.29 1.90 7.49
CA TRP A 80 13.76 0.70 8.11
C TRP A 80 14.70 -0.48 7.88
N ARG A 81 14.94 -1.25 8.94
CA ARG A 81 15.72 -2.48 8.89
C ARG A 81 14.84 -3.64 9.36
N GLY A 82 14.66 -4.62 8.52
CA GLY A 82 13.85 -5.79 8.81
C GLY A 82 14.46 -7.10 8.35
N GLU A 83 14.04 -8.16 9.02
CA GLU A 83 14.42 -9.52 8.68
C GLU A 83 13.20 -10.42 8.57
N TYR A 84 13.16 -11.24 7.51
CA TYR A 84 12.19 -12.31 7.35
C TYR A 84 12.88 -13.66 7.59
N LYS A 85 12.25 -14.49 8.42
CA LYS A 85 12.82 -15.79 8.81
C LYS A 85 12.35 -16.90 7.87
N LYS A 86 13.18 -17.95 7.73
CA LYS A 86 12.78 -19.18 7.04
C LYS A 86 11.56 -19.79 7.78
N GLY A 87 10.49 -20.07 7.04
CA GLY A 87 9.24 -20.60 7.58
C GLY A 87 8.17 -19.56 7.91
N ASP A 88 8.52 -18.25 7.98
CA ASP A 88 7.53 -17.15 8.08
C ASP A 88 8.02 -15.96 7.25
N LEU A 89 7.51 -15.87 6.02
CA LEU A 89 7.76 -14.76 5.10
C LEU A 89 6.61 -13.72 5.11
N ASN A 90 5.57 -13.95 5.91
CA ASN A 90 4.46 -13.01 6.03
C ASN A 90 4.71 -11.96 7.12
N THR A 91 5.59 -12.26 8.08
CA THR A 91 5.86 -11.40 9.24
C THR A 91 7.30 -10.91 9.26
N ALA A 92 7.49 -9.61 9.08
CA ALA A 92 8.81 -9.00 9.24
C ALA A 92 9.15 -8.81 10.73
N VAL A 93 10.36 -9.20 11.12
CA VAL A 93 10.94 -8.77 12.38
C VAL A 93 11.62 -7.43 12.16
N THR A 94 11.07 -6.35 12.75
CA THR A 94 11.70 -5.04 12.70
C THR A 94 12.92 -5.02 13.61
N LEU A 95 14.08 -4.80 13.05
CA LEU A 95 15.36 -4.71 13.77
C LEU A 95 15.69 -3.28 14.18
N ALA A 96 15.33 -2.30 13.35
CA ALA A 96 15.50 -0.88 13.64
C ALA A 96 14.56 -0.02 12.79
N THR A 97 14.16 1.12 13.35
CA THR A 97 13.40 2.18 12.68
C THR A 97 14.02 3.52 13.02
N GLU A 98 14.55 4.21 12.03
CA GLU A 98 15.13 5.54 12.17
C GLU A 98 14.19 6.54 11.47
N LEU A 99 13.38 7.26 12.22
CA LEU A 99 12.34 8.15 11.66
C LEU A 99 12.92 9.33 10.86
N GLY A 100 14.10 9.85 11.25
CA GLY A 100 14.74 10.94 10.54
C GLY A 100 13.80 12.15 10.34
N VAL A 101 13.74 12.65 9.11
CA VAL A 101 12.90 13.81 8.74
C VAL A 101 11.39 13.57 8.89
N LEU A 102 10.93 12.32 9.04
CA LEU A 102 9.52 12.03 9.29
C LEU A 102 9.02 12.56 10.63
N GLN A 103 9.90 12.71 11.62
CA GLN A 103 9.51 13.18 12.97
C GLN A 103 8.89 14.59 12.97
N THR A 104 9.31 15.43 12.05
CA THR A 104 8.90 16.84 12.00
C THR A 104 8.16 17.21 10.71
N TYR A 105 7.94 16.23 9.84
CA TYR A 105 7.30 16.48 8.55
C TYR A 105 5.79 16.64 8.71
N VAL A 106 5.29 17.77 8.21
CA VAL A 106 3.86 18.02 8.00
C VAL A 106 3.57 17.93 6.51
N PRO A 107 2.66 17.02 6.07
CA PRO A 107 2.32 16.86 4.67
C PRO A 107 1.61 18.09 4.11
N GLU A 108 2.02 18.52 2.92
CA GLU A 108 1.41 19.63 2.20
C GLU A 108 0.98 19.18 0.80
N LEU A 109 -0.23 19.54 0.41
CA LEU A 109 -0.77 19.28 -0.93
C LEU A 109 -0.63 20.51 -1.80
N LYS A 110 -0.22 20.32 -3.05
CA LYS A 110 -0.33 21.34 -4.09
C LYS A 110 -1.79 21.50 -4.54
N ASP A 111 -2.15 22.63 -5.14
CA ASP A 111 -3.54 22.93 -5.48
C ASP A 111 -4.17 21.90 -6.41
N HIS A 112 -3.43 21.39 -7.39
CA HIS A 112 -3.92 20.32 -8.27
C HIS A 112 -4.19 19.01 -7.53
N GLN A 113 -3.44 18.72 -6.44
CA GLN A 113 -3.61 17.53 -5.62
C GLN A 113 -4.80 17.64 -4.67
N LYS A 114 -5.12 18.84 -4.17
CA LYS A 114 -6.31 19.11 -3.34
C LYS A 114 -7.62 18.77 -4.06
N ASN A 115 -7.61 18.82 -5.39
CA ASN A 115 -8.76 18.50 -6.26
C ASN A 115 -8.76 17.04 -6.74
N SER A 116 -7.83 16.21 -6.30
CA SER A 116 -7.77 14.80 -6.72
C SER A 116 -8.99 14.02 -6.26
N SER A 117 -9.63 13.32 -7.20
CA SER A 117 -10.80 12.49 -6.91
C SER A 117 -10.45 11.23 -6.10
N ASN A 118 -9.20 10.78 -6.16
CA ASN A 118 -8.78 9.55 -5.52
C ASN A 118 -7.52 9.79 -4.68
N ILE A 119 -7.55 9.34 -3.44
CA ILE A 119 -6.47 9.55 -2.47
C ILE A 119 -6.22 8.24 -1.73
N PHE A 120 -4.96 7.92 -1.53
CA PHE A 120 -4.56 6.82 -0.66
C PHE A 120 -3.65 7.33 0.47
N LEU A 121 -4.07 7.05 1.67
CA LEU A 121 -3.33 7.33 2.90
C LEU A 121 -2.59 6.05 3.26
N ALA A 122 -1.36 5.92 2.77
CA ALA A 122 -0.49 4.79 3.07
C ALA A 122 0.08 4.93 4.50
N ASN A 123 0.84 3.95 4.94
CA ASN A 123 1.43 3.95 6.28
C ASN A 123 2.10 5.28 6.64
N PHE A 124 1.43 6.06 7.49
CA PHE A 124 1.87 7.36 8.01
C PHE A 124 1.16 7.69 9.32
N ASP A 125 1.60 8.75 10.03
CA ASP A 125 0.99 9.21 11.28
C ASP A 125 -0.49 9.60 11.08
N PRO A 126 -1.46 8.95 11.75
CA PRO A 126 -2.88 9.21 11.55
C PRO A 126 -3.32 10.62 11.97
N ASP A 127 -2.64 11.29 12.92
CA ASP A 127 -2.97 12.66 13.30
C ASP A 127 -2.65 13.64 12.16
N LEU A 128 -1.50 13.42 11.49
CA LEU A 128 -1.10 14.22 10.32
C LEU A 128 -1.98 13.92 9.10
N GLN A 129 -2.39 12.67 8.94
CA GLN A 129 -3.36 12.29 7.89
C GLN A 129 -4.72 12.95 8.10
N ILE A 130 -5.21 13.06 9.34
CA ILE A 130 -6.45 13.78 9.67
C ILE A 130 -6.33 15.28 9.34
N GLN A 131 -5.18 15.89 9.61
CA GLN A 131 -4.96 17.31 9.26
C GLN A 131 -5.06 17.55 7.75
N LEU A 132 -4.60 16.59 6.94
CA LEU A 132 -4.64 16.67 5.49
C LEU A 132 -6.07 16.79 4.95
N PHE A 133 -7.07 16.17 5.60
CA PHE A 133 -8.46 16.23 5.18
C PHE A 133 -9.02 17.66 5.10
N LYS A 134 -8.51 18.59 5.91
CA LYS A 134 -8.94 19.99 5.88
C LYS A 134 -8.63 20.68 4.54
N HIS A 135 -7.72 20.10 3.75
CA HIS A 135 -7.27 20.65 2.48
C HIS A 135 -7.84 19.93 1.26
N LEU A 136 -8.60 18.83 1.47
CA LEU A 136 -9.19 18.04 0.39
C LEU A 136 -10.52 18.61 -0.06
N LYS A 137 -10.74 18.66 -1.37
CA LYS A 137 -11.98 19.14 -1.98
C LYS A 137 -12.79 17.96 -2.54
N SER A 138 -13.64 17.37 -1.69
CA SER A 138 -14.63 16.34 -2.06
C SER A 138 -14.06 15.15 -2.86
N PRO A 139 -13.06 14.44 -2.36
CA PRO A 139 -12.55 13.26 -3.03
C PRO A 139 -13.63 12.17 -3.12
N ARG A 140 -13.70 11.50 -4.27
CA ARG A 140 -14.63 10.39 -4.54
C ARG A 140 -14.29 9.13 -3.77
N LEU A 141 -12.99 8.82 -3.72
CA LEU A 141 -12.48 7.61 -3.08
C LEU A 141 -11.24 7.92 -2.24
N ILE A 142 -11.34 7.66 -0.95
CA ILE A 142 -10.20 7.70 -0.04
C ILE A 142 -9.97 6.29 0.49
N GLY A 143 -8.80 5.73 0.23
CA GLY A 143 -8.31 4.49 0.82
C GLY A 143 -7.32 4.79 1.94
N LEU A 144 -7.25 3.89 2.91
CA LEU A 144 -6.36 3.94 4.07
C LEU A 144 -5.73 2.58 4.28
N ASP A 145 -4.45 2.58 4.54
CA ASP A 145 -3.68 1.47 5.11
C ASP A 145 -3.08 1.90 6.46
N SER A 146 -2.62 0.94 7.24
CA SER A 146 -2.00 1.21 8.53
C SER A 146 -0.90 0.19 8.82
N MET A 147 -0.30 0.28 10.00
CA MET A 147 0.66 -0.70 10.50
C MET A 147 0.54 -0.85 12.01
N ASN A 148 1.17 -1.90 12.56
CA ASN A 148 1.15 -2.22 14.00
C ASN A 148 1.55 -1.04 14.90
N LEU A 149 2.50 -0.20 14.47
CA LEU A 149 2.91 0.98 15.23
C LEU A 149 1.72 1.90 15.56
N TRP A 150 0.91 2.22 14.57
CA TRP A 150 -0.24 3.11 14.73
C TRP A 150 -1.42 2.42 15.42
N ILE A 151 -1.60 1.12 15.14
CA ILE A 151 -2.61 0.29 15.80
C ILE A 151 -2.36 0.23 17.31
N THR A 152 -1.09 0.15 17.72
CA THR A 152 -0.71 0.06 19.14
C THR A 152 -0.67 1.43 19.81
N HIS A 153 -0.02 2.41 19.19
CA HIS A 153 0.30 3.68 19.87
C HIS A 153 -0.65 4.84 19.56
N LYS A 154 -1.39 4.79 18.43
CA LYS A 154 -2.31 5.85 18.00
C LYS A 154 -3.70 5.32 17.60
N GLN A 155 -4.18 4.29 18.29
CA GLN A 155 -5.44 3.62 17.94
C GLN A 155 -6.64 4.57 17.93
N LYS A 156 -6.70 5.55 18.84
CA LYS A 156 -7.80 6.54 18.90
C LYS A 156 -7.84 7.40 17.63
N SER A 157 -6.68 7.92 17.22
CA SER A 157 -6.54 8.73 16.00
C SER A 157 -6.81 7.89 14.74
N LEU A 158 -6.31 6.65 14.70
CA LEU A 158 -6.59 5.73 13.60
C LEU A 158 -8.08 5.44 13.47
N ARG A 159 -8.80 5.14 14.56
CA ARG A 159 -10.26 4.94 14.56
C ARG A 159 -11.03 6.19 14.11
N ARG A 160 -10.55 7.39 14.47
CA ARG A 160 -11.12 8.65 13.99
C ARG A 160 -10.92 8.79 12.48
N LEU A 161 -9.72 8.50 11.99
CA LEU A 161 -9.38 8.54 10.57
C LEU A 161 -10.21 7.53 9.76
N MET A 162 -10.41 6.32 10.28
CA MET A 162 -11.23 5.29 9.63
C MET A 162 -12.66 5.76 9.36
N LYS A 163 -13.24 6.62 10.19
CA LYS A 163 -14.58 7.20 9.95
C LYS A 163 -14.62 8.19 8.78
N MET A 164 -13.46 8.64 8.31
CA MET A 164 -13.33 9.67 7.26
C MET A 164 -12.99 9.06 5.89
N VAL A 165 -12.70 7.76 5.83
CA VAL A 165 -12.27 7.09 4.59
C VAL A 165 -13.34 6.12 4.07
N HIS A 166 -13.23 5.76 2.79
CA HIS A 166 -14.18 4.87 2.11
C HIS A 166 -13.72 3.41 2.09
N LEU A 167 -12.42 3.20 1.99
CA LEU A 167 -11.77 1.89 1.87
C LEU A 167 -10.70 1.75 2.95
N PHE A 168 -10.70 0.62 3.65
CA PHE A 168 -9.62 0.25 4.57
C PHE A 168 -8.97 -1.05 4.12
N VAL A 169 -7.65 -1.03 4.02
CA VAL A 169 -6.83 -2.18 3.64
C VAL A 169 -5.94 -2.54 4.83
N ALA A 170 -5.95 -3.78 5.26
CA ALA A 170 -5.12 -4.28 6.35
C ALA A 170 -4.63 -5.70 6.04
N ASN A 171 -3.57 -6.16 6.69
CA ASN A 171 -3.29 -7.59 6.74
C ASN A 171 -4.13 -8.26 7.83
N ASP A 172 -4.14 -9.59 7.87
CA ASP A 172 -4.93 -10.38 8.81
C ASP A 172 -4.50 -10.17 10.27
N GLY A 173 -3.21 -10.00 10.53
CA GLY A 173 -2.69 -9.65 11.87
C GLY A 173 -3.16 -8.27 12.34
N GLU A 174 -3.09 -7.27 11.49
CA GLU A 174 -3.59 -5.90 11.74
C GLU A 174 -5.11 -5.89 11.97
N ALA A 175 -5.86 -6.64 11.15
CA ALA A 175 -7.30 -6.76 11.31
C ALA A 175 -7.67 -7.37 12.67
N ARG A 176 -6.99 -8.44 13.09
CA ARG A 176 -7.16 -9.06 14.41
C ARG A 176 -6.80 -8.09 15.54
N ALA A 177 -5.66 -7.41 15.43
CA ALA A 177 -5.19 -6.47 16.45
C ALA A 177 -6.14 -5.27 16.65
N LEU A 178 -6.69 -4.72 15.56
CA LEU A 178 -7.64 -3.60 15.61
C LEU A 178 -9.00 -3.98 16.21
N THR A 179 -9.44 -5.21 15.98
CA THR A 179 -10.81 -5.64 16.29
C THR A 179 -10.91 -6.53 17.53
N GLY A 180 -9.83 -7.20 17.91
CA GLY A 180 -9.82 -8.25 18.92
C GLY A 180 -10.46 -9.57 18.47
N GLU A 181 -10.74 -9.71 17.15
CA GLU A 181 -11.39 -10.89 16.59
C GLU A 181 -10.39 -11.84 15.94
N ASN A 182 -10.44 -13.12 16.29
CA ASN A 182 -9.65 -14.15 15.62
C ASN A 182 -10.26 -14.59 14.27
N ASN A 183 -11.58 -14.56 14.15
CA ASN A 183 -12.28 -14.87 12.92
C ASN A 183 -12.24 -13.66 11.98
N LEU A 184 -11.67 -13.81 10.77
CA LEU A 184 -11.50 -12.71 9.82
C LEU A 184 -12.83 -12.16 9.26
N ILE A 185 -13.89 -12.95 9.22
CA ILE A 185 -15.21 -12.47 8.80
C ILE A 185 -15.78 -11.55 9.88
N MET A 186 -15.64 -11.92 11.16
CA MET A 186 -16.04 -11.07 12.28
C MET A 186 -15.16 -9.82 12.36
N ALA A 187 -13.85 -9.96 12.15
CA ALA A 187 -12.93 -8.82 12.05
C ALA A 187 -13.37 -7.85 10.93
N ALA A 188 -13.69 -8.34 9.74
CA ALA A 188 -14.17 -7.51 8.63
C ALA A 188 -15.45 -6.75 8.96
N LYS A 189 -16.42 -7.42 9.62
CA LYS A 189 -17.66 -6.78 10.08
C LYS A 189 -17.39 -5.67 11.11
N ARG A 190 -16.49 -5.91 12.08
CA ARG A 190 -16.10 -4.88 13.06
C ARG A 190 -15.36 -3.73 12.42
N LEU A 191 -14.44 -3.98 11.48
CA LEU A 191 -13.76 -2.94 10.73
C LEU A 191 -14.75 -2.08 9.94
N ARG A 192 -15.76 -2.71 9.29
CA ARG A 192 -16.84 -2.00 8.60
C ARG A 192 -17.63 -1.09 9.56
N ALA A 193 -17.93 -1.57 10.76
CA ALA A 193 -18.62 -0.78 11.80
C ALA A 193 -17.77 0.39 12.33
N MET A 194 -16.45 0.39 12.12
CA MET A 194 -15.56 1.50 12.48
C MET A 194 -15.61 2.67 11.48
N GLY A 195 -16.27 2.51 10.31
CA GLY A 195 -16.48 3.62 9.36
C GLY A 195 -16.36 3.28 7.89
N PRO A 196 -15.27 2.65 7.41
CA PRO A 196 -15.06 2.43 5.99
C PRO A 196 -16.12 1.52 5.38
N ARG A 197 -16.63 1.86 4.17
CA ARG A 197 -17.65 1.04 3.50
C ARG A 197 -17.08 -0.21 2.82
N LEU A 198 -15.80 -0.20 2.49
CA LEU A 198 -15.09 -1.26 1.80
C LEU A 198 -13.94 -1.73 2.69
N ILE A 199 -13.91 -3.01 3.00
CA ILE A 199 -12.87 -3.64 3.82
C ILE A 199 -12.13 -4.66 2.98
N VAL A 200 -10.80 -4.58 2.99
CA VAL A 200 -9.90 -5.52 2.31
C VAL A 200 -8.92 -6.07 3.34
N ILE A 201 -8.92 -7.38 3.54
CA ILE A 201 -7.98 -8.08 4.43
C ILE A 201 -7.07 -8.95 3.59
N LYS A 202 -5.79 -8.56 3.53
CA LYS A 202 -4.70 -9.29 2.89
C LYS A 202 -4.31 -10.48 3.79
N LYS A 203 -4.10 -11.67 3.20
CA LYS A 203 -3.80 -12.90 3.94
C LYS A 203 -2.51 -13.59 3.44
N GLY A 204 -1.55 -12.79 2.94
CA GLY A 204 -0.30 -13.33 2.39
C GLY A 204 -0.52 -14.32 1.25
N GLU A 205 0.09 -15.49 1.33
CA GLU A 205 -0.08 -16.59 0.35
C GLU A 205 -1.50 -17.16 0.29
N HIS A 206 -2.35 -16.86 1.28
CA HIS A 206 -3.74 -17.29 1.31
C HIS A 206 -4.69 -16.30 0.61
N GLY A 207 -4.16 -15.26 -0.03
CA GLY A 207 -4.92 -14.33 -0.87
C GLY A 207 -5.57 -13.19 -0.10
N VAL A 208 -6.80 -12.86 -0.44
CA VAL A 208 -7.51 -11.66 0.04
C VAL A 208 -8.97 -11.95 0.36
N LEU A 209 -9.47 -11.33 1.41
CA LEU A 209 -10.88 -11.26 1.76
C LEU A 209 -11.39 -9.82 1.56
N PHE A 210 -12.48 -9.67 0.83
CA PHE A 210 -13.23 -8.43 0.68
C PHE A 210 -14.55 -8.51 1.42
N TYR A 211 -14.94 -7.41 2.07
CA TYR A 211 -16.23 -7.27 2.74
C TYR A 211 -16.82 -5.88 2.55
N SER A 212 -18.11 -5.82 2.27
CA SER A 212 -18.95 -4.61 2.25
C SER A 212 -20.38 -4.96 2.65
N ASP A 213 -21.26 -3.96 2.78
CA ASP A 213 -22.71 -4.19 3.02
C ASP A 213 -23.41 -4.90 1.85
N GLN A 214 -22.81 -4.87 0.66
CA GLN A 214 -23.34 -5.52 -0.54
C GLN A 214 -22.93 -7.00 -0.67
N GLY A 215 -21.97 -7.44 0.14
CA GLY A 215 -21.52 -8.81 0.13
C GLY A 215 -20.05 -9.00 0.49
N MET A 216 -19.63 -10.25 0.42
CA MET A 216 -18.28 -10.70 0.74
C MET A 216 -17.80 -11.65 -0.35
N PHE A 217 -16.51 -11.56 -0.68
CA PHE A 217 -15.85 -12.55 -1.53
C PHE A 217 -14.36 -12.66 -1.19
N SER A 218 -13.74 -13.73 -1.64
CA SER A 218 -12.31 -14.00 -1.41
C SER A 218 -11.68 -14.51 -2.69
N PHE A 219 -10.41 -14.11 -2.91
CA PHE A 219 -9.59 -14.64 -3.99
C PHE A 219 -8.32 -15.27 -3.41
N PRO A 220 -7.81 -16.37 -4.01
CA PRO A 220 -6.51 -16.92 -3.68
C PRO A 220 -5.39 -15.96 -4.10
N ALA A 221 -4.22 -16.08 -3.49
CA ALA A 221 -3.02 -15.47 -4.02
C ALA A 221 -2.57 -16.20 -5.31
N TYR A 222 -1.77 -15.51 -6.14
CA TYR A 222 -1.09 -16.21 -7.22
C TYR A 222 0.02 -17.09 -6.60
N PRO A 223 0.08 -18.39 -6.92
CA PRO A 223 1.10 -19.27 -6.38
C PRO A 223 2.47 -18.88 -6.94
N VAL A 224 3.39 -18.54 -6.04
CA VAL A 224 4.75 -18.14 -6.37
C VAL A 224 5.71 -19.19 -5.83
N ASP A 225 6.49 -19.83 -6.71
CA ASP A 225 7.41 -20.89 -6.32
C ASP A 225 8.52 -20.41 -5.36
N LYS A 226 8.96 -19.16 -5.53
CA LYS A 226 10.00 -18.56 -4.71
C LYS A 226 9.70 -17.12 -4.34
N VAL A 227 9.52 -16.89 -3.05
CA VAL A 227 9.50 -15.55 -2.48
C VAL A 227 10.92 -15.10 -2.19
N VAL A 228 11.32 -13.97 -2.75
CA VAL A 228 12.67 -13.38 -2.59
C VAL A 228 12.65 -12.31 -1.50
N ASP A 229 11.71 -11.36 -1.59
CA ASP A 229 11.54 -10.26 -0.64
C ASP A 229 10.05 -9.86 -0.58
N PRO A 230 9.35 -10.12 0.53
CA PRO A 230 7.93 -9.75 0.67
C PRO A 230 7.72 -8.28 1.08
N THR A 231 8.79 -7.50 1.31
CA THR A 231 8.70 -6.09 1.70
C THR A 231 7.94 -5.29 0.65
N GLY A 232 7.00 -4.47 1.09
CA GLY A 232 6.19 -3.63 0.23
C GLY A 232 5.14 -4.37 -0.62
N ALA A 233 4.94 -5.69 -0.42
CA ALA A 233 3.90 -6.43 -1.13
C ALA A 233 2.49 -5.90 -0.81
N GLY A 234 2.24 -5.52 0.44
CA GLY A 234 1.00 -4.89 0.88
C GLY A 234 0.74 -3.54 0.24
N ASP A 235 1.76 -2.69 0.17
CA ASP A 235 1.70 -1.38 -0.48
C ASP A 235 1.53 -1.52 -2.01
N THR A 236 2.24 -2.48 -2.60
CA THR A 236 2.10 -2.83 -4.01
C THR A 236 0.69 -3.30 -4.34
N PHE A 237 0.11 -4.15 -3.48
CA PHE A 237 -1.29 -4.57 -3.59
C PHE A 237 -2.24 -3.36 -3.53
N ALA A 238 -2.08 -2.48 -2.54
CA ALA A 238 -2.90 -1.29 -2.39
C ALA A 238 -2.77 -0.35 -3.60
N GLY A 239 -1.56 -0.22 -4.16
CA GLY A 239 -1.29 0.53 -5.38
C GLY A 239 -2.02 -0.03 -6.61
N GLY A 240 -2.02 -1.34 -6.80
CA GLY A 240 -2.75 -2.02 -7.87
C GLY A 240 -4.27 -1.86 -7.72
N LEU A 241 -4.78 -2.02 -6.51
CA LEU A 241 -6.20 -1.83 -6.17
C LEU A 241 -6.68 -0.41 -6.48
N MET A 242 -6.05 0.57 -5.87
CA MET A 242 -6.42 1.97 -6.01
C MET A 242 -6.16 2.51 -7.41
N GLY A 243 -5.06 2.09 -8.04
CA GLY A 243 -4.73 2.45 -9.41
C GLY A 243 -5.83 2.02 -10.39
N TYR A 244 -6.29 0.76 -10.31
CA TYR A 244 -7.37 0.28 -11.16
C TYR A 244 -8.70 0.97 -10.87
N LEU A 245 -9.07 1.18 -9.59
CA LEU A 245 -10.29 1.91 -9.21
C LEU A 245 -10.25 3.37 -9.65
N SER A 246 -9.07 3.99 -9.65
CA SER A 246 -8.89 5.35 -10.18
C SER A 246 -9.05 5.41 -11.68
N ARG A 247 -8.48 4.45 -12.43
CA ARG A 247 -8.59 4.35 -13.89
C ARG A 247 -10.03 4.19 -14.35
N THR A 248 -10.79 3.32 -13.69
CA THR A 248 -12.16 2.99 -14.12
C THR A 248 -13.20 4.00 -13.67
N ASN A 249 -12.89 4.78 -12.64
CA ASN A 249 -13.81 5.71 -11.98
C ASN A 249 -15.13 5.09 -11.49
N LYS A 250 -15.15 3.77 -11.25
CA LYS A 250 -16.31 3.00 -10.80
C LYS A 250 -15.99 2.23 -9.52
N ILE A 251 -17.01 1.98 -8.70
CA ILE A 251 -16.93 1.23 -7.44
C ILE A 251 -18.15 0.28 -7.38
N ASP A 252 -18.39 -0.49 -8.43
CA ASP A 252 -19.37 -1.57 -8.46
C ASP A 252 -18.69 -2.92 -8.15
N ASP A 253 -19.48 -3.96 -7.87
CA ASP A 253 -18.98 -5.30 -7.50
C ASP A 253 -18.03 -5.88 -8.58
N LYS A 254 -18.39 -5.76 -9.86
CA LYS A 254 -17.57 -6.24 -10.98
C LYS A 254 -16.21 -5.52 -11.03
N THR A 255 -16.22 -4.21 -10.85
CA THR A 255 -15.00 -3.38 -10.85
C THR A 255 -14.14 -3.68 -9.64
N LEU A 256 -14.73 -3.86 -8.45
CA LEU A 256 -14.03 -4.22 -7.22
C LEU A 256 -13.35 -5.59 -7.33
N ARG A 257 -14.06 -6.61 -7.84
CA ARG A 257 -13.47 -7.94 -8.08
C ARG A 257 -12.27 -7.85 -9.02
N LYS A 258 -12.41 -7.12 -10.12
CA LYS A 258 -11.32 -6.95 -11.09
C LYS A 258 -10.15 -6.15 -10.51
N ALA A 259 -10.41 -5.12 -9.72
CA ALA A 259 -9.39 -4.35 -9.01
C ALA A 259 -8.58 -5.21 -8.04
N LEU A 260 -9.24 -6.09 -7.29
CA LEU A 260 -8.57 -7.03 -6.37
C LEU A 260 -7.76 -8.09 -7.09
N LEU A 261 -8.21 -8.57 -8.25
CA LEU A 261 -7.42 -9.47 -9.09
C LEU A 261 -6.15 -8.80 -9.62
N TYR A 262 -6.24 -7.57 -10.10
CA TYR A 262 -5.06 -6.78 -10.50
C TYR A 262 -4.12 -6.56 -9.31
N ALA A 263 -4.65 -6.17 -8.15
CA ALA A 263 -3.87 -5.95 -6.92
C ALA A 263 -3.09 -7.21 -6.50
N THR A 264 -3.77 -8.36 -6.45
CA THR A 264 -3.17 -9.65 -6.13
C THR A 264 -2.10 -10.04 -7.14
N THR A 265 -2.37 -9.82 -8.43
CA THR A 265 -1.43 -10.14 -9.50
C THR A 265 -0.16 -9.29 -9.43
N VAL A 266 -0.28 -7.96 -9.24
CA VAL A 266 0.89 -7.07 -9.16
C VAL A 266 1.71 -7.37 -7.90
N ALA A 267 1.05 -7.61 -6.75
CA ALA A 267 1.73 -7.98 -5.51
C ALA A 267 2.53 -9.29 -5.65
N SER A 268 2.04 -10.25 -6.45
CA SER A 268 2.76 -11.50 -6.70
C SER A 268 4.07 -11.32 -7.46
N PHE A 269 4.20 -10.28 -8.26
CA PHE A 269 5.48 -9.92 -8.89
C PHE A 269 6.43 -9.25 -7.90
N ASN A 270 5.91 -8.41 -6.98
CA ASN A 270 6.75 -7.73 -5.99
C ASN A 270 7.60 -8.73 -5.20
N VAL A 271 6.98 -9.79 -4.69
CA VAL A 271 7.66 -10.76 -3.81
C VAL A 271 8.76 -11.59 -4.51
N GLN A 272 8.86 -11.54 -5.83
CA GLN A 272 9.85 -12.28 -6.64
C GLN A 272 11.19 -11.55 -6.81
N GLY A 273 11.38 -10.39 -6.18
CA GLY A 273 12.64 -9.64 -6.26
C GLY A 273 12.82 -8.72 -5.06
N PHE A 274 14.05 -8.28 -4.81
CA PHE A 274 14.32 -7.31 -3.75
C PHE A 274 13.76 -5.92 -4.10
N GLY A 275 13.09 -5.29 -3.15
CA GLY A 275 12.51 -3.95 -3.27
C GLY A 275 11.59 -3.85 -4.48
N MET A 276 11.82 -2.85 -5.35
CA MET A 276 10.98 -2.58 -6.52
C MET A 276 11.52 -3.19 -7.83
N ALA A 277 12.53 -4.08 -7.77
CA ALA A 277 13.20 -4.57 -8.98
C ALA A 277 12.23 -5.21 -9.99
N ARG A 278 11.27 -6.01 -9.51
CA ARG A 278 10.28 -6.68 -10.38
C ARG A 278 9.16 -5.73 -10.79
N THR A 279 8.60 -4.95 -9.86
CA THR A 279 7.48 -4.04 -10.13
C THR A 279 7.87 -2.88 -11.06
N ALA A 280 9.13 -2.46 -11.01
CA ALA A 280 9.65 -1.41 -11.89
C ALA A 280 9.68 -1.75 -13.38
N SER A 281 9.83 -3.03 -13.73
CA SER A 281 9.88 -3.52 -15.12
C SER A 281 8.54 -4.01 -15.65
N LEU A 282 7.50 -4.09 -14.81
CA LEU A 282 6.21 -4.60 -15.22
C LEU A 282 5.53 -3.76 -16.29
N THR A 283 4.91 -4.47 -17.21
CA THR A 283 3.97 -3.94 -18.21
C THR A 283 2.56 -4.47 -17.96
N MET A 284 1.55 -3.85 -18.56
CA MET A 284 0.17 -4.36 -18.52
C MET A 284 0.05 -5.75 -19.13
N HIS A 285 0.85 -6.04 -20.17
CA HIS A 285 0.89 -7.37 -20.80
C HIS A 285 1.29 -8.47 -19.80
N ASP A 286 2.35 -8.23 -19.00
CA ASP A 286 2.80 -9.18 -17.97
C ASP A 286 1.71 -9.44 -16.94
N ILE A 287 1.05 -8.37 -16.48
CA ILE A 287 -0.01 -8.44 -15.48
C ILE A 287 -1.21 -9.20 -16.01
N GLU A 288 -1.69 -8.89 -17.22
CA GLU A 288 -2.84 -9.55 -17.81
C GLU A 288 -2.56 -11.02 -18.12
N GLY A 289 -1.33 -11.34 -18.56
CA GLY A 289 -0.87 -12.72 -18.73
C GLY A 289 -0.96 -13.52 -17.43
N ARG A 290 -0.40 -12.98 -16.32
CA ARG A 290 -0.48 -13.65 -15.01
C ARG A 290 -1.90 -13.70 -14.46
N MET A 291 -2.69 -12.66 -14.64
CA MET A 291 -4.09 -12.61 -14.21
C MET A 291 -4.93 -13.69 -14.90
N LYS A 292 -4.72 -13.94 -16.20
CA LYS A 292 -5.38 -15.06 -16.93
C LYS A 292 -5.04 -16.41 -16.30
N VAL A 293 -3.81 -16.61 -15.87
CA VAL A 293 -3.43 -17.84 -15.16
C VAL A 293 -4.09 -17.90 -13.79
N LEU A 294 -4.05 -16.81 -13.00
CA LEU A 294 -4.67 -16.75 -11.69
C LEU A 294 -6.17 -17.07 -11.73
N THR A 295 -6.91 -16.55 -12.71
CA THR A 295 -8.35 -16.80 -12.82
C THR A 295 -8.68 -18.27 -13.05
N LYS A 296 -7.81 -19.05 -13.67
CA LYS A 296 -8.01 -20.51 -13.86
C LYS A 296 -8.00 -21.28 -12.55
N PHE A 297 -7.41 -20.76 -11.47
CA PHE A 297 -7.38 -21.44 -10.16
C PHE A 297 -8.73 -21.46 -9.45
N PHE A 298 -9.68 -20.62 -9.85
CA PHE A 298 -11.03 -20.55 -9.25
C PHE A 298 -12.15 -20.55 -10.30
N SER A 299 -11.83 -20.76 -11.58
CA SER A 299 -12.80 -21.04 -12.63
C SER A 299 -13.10 -22.54 -12.66
N LEU A 300 -14.37 -22.92 -12.71
CA LEU A 300 -14.82 -24.31 -12.82
C LEU A 300 -14.99 -24.75 -14.27
N THR A 301 -14.67 -23.88 -15.23
CA THR A 301 -14.74 -24.14 -16.68
C THR A 301 -13.45 -23.76 -17.37
#